data_7e5f11a54839b7a73a0a3c42c5d947f2
#
_entry.id   7e5f11a54839b7a73a0a3c42c5d947f2
#
_cell.length_a   1.000
_cell.length_b   1.000
_cell.length_c   1.000
_cell.angle_alpha   90.00
_cell.angle_beta   90.00
_cell.angle_gamma   90.00
#
_symmetry.space_group_name_H-M   'P 1'
#
loop_
_entity.id
_entity.type
_entity.pdbx_description
1 polymer ?
#
loop_
_entity_poly.entity_id
_entity_poly.type
_entity_poly.pdbx_seq_one_letter_code
_entity_poly.pdbx_strand_id
1 'polypeptide(L)'
;MNNLGEFFKGAVIGVSIIAAGCSSGTLSTREKGAGIGALGGAATGAIVGAAVGRPGVGAAVGGALGLGTGALIGDQLQGQDIKQAEQQKAIDQQRAEIAKNQALIDELKKRNIEARETSRGVTVNLPNVNFQFDSADLTPDGRDRVNQIANIMQREAPNRKVTVEGHASRESAAQEAYNQRLSERRASTVAQSLERNGVNGGRISSQGLGTRAPIASNDSEDGRRQNRRVEVIIEN
;
A
#
# COMPACT_ATOMS: atom_id res chain seq x y z
N MET A 1 11.40 58.08 3.90
CA MET A 1 10.92 58.12 2.51
C MET A 1 10.88 56.69 2.02
N ASN A 2 9.70 56.20 2.00
CA ASN A 2 8.94 55.37 1.05
C ASN A 2 9.28 53.88 0.96
N ASN A 3 8.39 53.17 1.55
CA ASN A 3 7.39 52.22 1.00
C ASN A 3 7.96 50.84 0.65
N LEU A 4 7.74 49.92 1.55
CA LEU A 4 7.55 48.51 1.23
C LEU A 4 6.30 48.01 1.99
N GLY A 5 5.17 48.37 1.49
CA GLY A 5 3.88 47.75 1.84
C GLY A 5 3.43 46.93 0.64
N GLU A 6 2.67 45.88 0.96
CA GLU A 6 1.83 45.16 0.02
C GLU A 6 2.51 44.04 -0.82
N PHE A 7 2.33 42.83 -0.35
CA PHE A 7 1.94 41.66 -1.20
C PHE A 7 1.68 40.44 -0.32
N PHE A 8 0.66 40.51 0.53
CA PHE A 8 -0.02 39.30 1.02
C PHE A 8 -1.51 39.44 0.72
N LYS A 9 -1.88 39.21 -0.53
CA LYS A 9 -3.27 38.92 -0.87
C LYS A 9 -3.49 37.45 -0.73
N GLY A 10 -4.02 37.05 0.43
CA GLY A 10 -4.53 35.70 0.68
C GLY A 10 -5.64 35.38 -0.31
N ALA A 11 -5.43 34.33 -1.07
CA ALA A 11 -6.49 33.68 -1.82
C ALA A 11 -7.41 32.99 -0.82
N VAL A 12 -8.44 33.65 -0.38
CA VAL A 12 -9.62 33.05 0.26
C VAL A 12 -10.31 32.26 -0.85
N ILE A 13 -10.06 30.96 -0.92
CA ILE A 13 -10.89 30.06 -1.74
C ILE A 13 -12.25 30.02 -1.04
N GLY A 14 -13.15 30.87 -1.51
CA GLY A 14 -14.54 30.82 -1.12
C GLY A 14 -15.13 29.46 -1.47
N VAL A 15 -15.40 28.65 -0.47
CA VAL A 15 -16.30 27.52 -0.59
C VAL A 15 -17.68 28.11 -0.82
N SER A 16 -18.06 28.22 -2.09
CA SER A 16 -19.44 28.54 -2.46
C SER A 16 -20.29 27.33 -2.07
N ILE A 17 -20.87 27.42 -0.86
CA ILE A 17 -22.01 26.57 -0.49
C ILE A 17 -23.14 27.00 -1.42
N ILE A 18 -23.36 26.21 -2.48
CA ILE A 18 -24.60 26.33 -3.26
C ILE A 18 -25.70 25.89 -2.30
N ALA A 19 -26.33 26.87 -1.65
CA ALA A 19 -27.62 26.68 -1.02
C ALA A 19 -28.62 26.40 -2.14
N ALA A 20 -28.80 25.13 -2.48
CA ALA A 20 -29.89 24.69 -3.33
C ALA A 20 -31.19 25.05 -2.61
N GLY A 21 -31.95 25.89 -3.29
CA GLY A 21 -33.19 26.45 -2.80
C GLY A 21 -34.13 25.40 -2.25
N CYS A 22 -34.87 25.80 -1.22
CA CYS A 22 -36.01 25.08 -0.69
C CYS A 22 -37.07 24.86 -1.77
N SER A 23 -36.97 23.81 -2.48
CA SER A 23 -38.05 23.15 -3.14
C SER A 23 -38.61 22.14 -2.13
N SER A 24 -39.87 22.31 -1.75
CA SER A 24 -40.62 21.45 -0.83
C SER A 24 -40.94 20.07 -1.43
N GLY A 25 -39.92 19.40 -1.97
CA GLY A 25 -39.96 18.01 -2.39
C GLY A 25 -39.22 17.18 -1.36
N THR A 26 -39.89 16.18 -0.80
CA THR A 26 -39.24 15.19 0.06
C THR A 26 -38.14 14.51 -0.74
N LEU A 27 -36.88 14.72 -0.35
CA LEU A 27 -35.74 14.03 -0.96
C LEU A 27 -36.01 12.52 -0.97
N SER A 28 -35.86 11.89 -2.11
CA SER A 28 -36.04 10.45 -2.23
C SER A 28 -35.04 9.72 -1.34
N THR A 29 -35.39 8.54 -0.87
CA THR A 29 -34.52 7.70 -0.03
C THR A 29 -33.17 7.42 -0.72
N ARG A 30 -33.16 7.43 -2.04
CA ARG A 30 -31.99 7.27 -2.90
C ARG A 30 -31.03 8.47 -2.82
N GLU A 31 -31.55 9.70 -2.79
CA GLU A 31 -30.75 10.93 -2.70
C GLU A 31 -30.15 11.08 -1.30
N LYS A 32 -30.90 10.69 -0.26
CA LYS A 32 -30.39 10.65 1.13
C LYS A 32 -29.29 9.61 1.29
N GLY A 33 -29.43 8.42 0.70
CA GLY A 33 -28.42 7.35 0.76
C GLY A 33 -27.12 7.72 0.04
N ALA A 34 -27.19 8.34 -1.13
CA ALA A 34 -26.04 8.78 -1.89
C ALA A 34 -25.23 9.86 -1.16
N GLY A 35 -25.93 10.83 -0.52
CA GLY A 35 -25.28 11.89 0.25
C GLY A 35 -24.54 11.38 1.49
N ILE A 36 -25.13 10.46 2.23
CA ILE A 36 -24.53 9.86 3.43
C ILE A 36 -23.36 8.94 3.05
N GLY A 37 -23.49 8.16 1.98
CA GLY A 37 -22.44 7.28 1.50
C GLY A 37 -21.21 8.03 0.99
N ALA A 38 -21.42 9.15 0.26
CA ALA A 38 -20.33 9.97 -0.23
C ALA A 38 -19.54 10.64 0.89
N LEU A 39 -20.23 11.20 1.90
CA LEU A 39 -19.59 11.85 3.03
C LEU A 39 -18.86 10.84 3.94
N GLY A 40 -19.47 9.68 4.21
CA GLY A 40 -18.87 8.62 5.03
C GLY A 40 -17.65 8.01 4.36
N GLY A 41 -17.72 7.71 3.06
CA GLY A 41 -16.63 7.12 2.29
C GLY A 41 -15.44 8.07 2.11
N ALA A 42 -15.70 9.34 1.80
CA ALA A 42 -14.65 10.34 1.66
C ALA A 42 -13.90 10.61 2.98
N ALA A 43 -14.60 10.66 4.11
CA ALA A 43 -13.97 10.86 5.42
C ALA A 43 -13.10 9.67 5.81
N THR A 44 -13.56 8.44 5.60
CA THR A 44 -12.78 7.22 5.90
C THR A 44 -11.57 7.09 4.98
N GLY A 45 -11.76 7.36 3.68
CA GLY A 45 -10.68 7.34 2.70
C GLY A 45 -9.63 8.42 2.94
N ALA A 46 -10.01 9.61 3.40
CA ALA A 46 -9.08 10.68 3.74
C ALA A 46 -8.18 10.32 4.93
N ILE A 47 -8.72 9.63 5.94
CA ILE A 47 -7.93 9.17 7.09
C ILE A 47 -6.87 8.15 6.66
N VAL A 48 -7.26 7.16 5.84
CA VAL A 48 -6.33 6.17 5.29
C VAL A 48 -5.30 6.83 4.36
N GLY A 49 -5.74 7.76 3.49
CA GLY A 49 -4.88 8.51 2.60
C GLY A 49 -3.87 9.41 3.33
N ALA A 50 -4.24 9.99 4.48
CA ALA A 50 -3.35 10.78 5.31
C ALA A 50 -2.24 9.93 5.93
N ALA A 51 -2.55 8.69 6.34
CA ALA A 51 -1.57 7.75 6.89
C ALA A 51 -0.50 7.34 5.85
N VAL A 52 -0.84 7.39 4.55
CA VAL A 52 0.07 7.07 3.43
C VAL A 52 0.66 8.33 2.77
N GLY A 53 0.48 9.52 3.35
CA GLY A 53 1.00 10.78 2.82
C GLY A 53 0.29 11.30 1.56
N ARG A 54 -0.88 10.74 1.18
CA ARG A 54 -1.66 11.11 0.00
C ARG A 54 -3.17 11.23 0.30
N PRO A 55 -3.59 12.18 1.13
CA PRO A 55 -4.98 12.31 1.58
C PRO A 55 -5.98 12.49 0.43
N GLY A 56 -5.59 13.15 -0.66
CA GLY A 56 -6.45 13.37 -1.82
C GLY A 56 -6.80 12.09 -2.58
N VAL A 57 -5.85 11.15 -2.69
CA VAL A 57 -6.08 9.86 -3.37
C VAL A 57 -6.98 8.96 -2.52
N GLY A 58 -6.77 8.94 -1.20
CA GLY A 58 -7.61 8.18 -0.27
C GLY A 58 -9.06 8.69 -0.27
N ALA A 59 -9.26 10.01 -0.28
CA ALA A 59 -10.59 10.60 -0.36
C ALA A 59 -11.30 10.29 -1.68
N ALA A 60 -10.58 10.30 -2.81
CA ALA A 60 -11.15 9.98 -4.12
C ALA A 60 -11.58 8.50 -4.22
N VAL A 61 -10.74 7.59 -3.73
CA VAL A 61 -11.06 6.14 -3.71
C VAL A 61 -12.21 5.86 -2.74
N GLY A 62 -12.17 6.41 -1.53
CA GLY A 62 -13.23 6.25 -0.54
C GLY A 62 -14.56 6.89 -0.97
N GLY A 63 -14.51 8.04 -1.64
CA GLY A 63 -15.69 8.70 -2.22
C GLY A 63 -16.32 7.89 -3.35
N ALA A 64 -15.51 7.33 -4.26
CA ALA A 64 -15.99 6.49 -5.35
C ALA A 64 -16.64 5.19 -4.86
N LEU A 65 -16.05 4.54 -3.86
CA LEU A 65 -16.63 3.36 -3.22
C LEU A 65 -17.92 3.72 -2.45
N GLY A 66 -17.95 4.86 -1.77
CA GLY A 66 -19.11 5.36 -1.04
C GLY A 66 -20.28 5.71 -1.96
N LEU A 67 -20.04 6.30 -3.13
CA LEU A 67 -21.07 6.59 -4.13
C LEU A 67 -21.66 5.31 -4.72
N GLY A 68 -20.82 4.31 -5.02
CA GLY A 68 -21.28 3.02 -5.56
C GLY A 68 -22.18 2.26 -4.60
N THR A 69 -21.87 2.25 -3.32
CA THR A 69 -22.67 1.60 -2.28
C THR A 69 -23.92 2.40 -1.90
N GLY A 70 -23.85 3.74 -1.91
CA GLY A 70 -25.00 4.61 -1.60
C GLY A 70 -26.09 4.63 -2.67
N ALA A 71 -25.72 4.49 -3.95
CA ALA A 71 -26.67 4.53 -5.08
C ALA A 71 -27.51 3.26 -5.22
N LEU A 72 -27.05 2.12 -4.71
CA LEU A 72 -27.75 0.82 -4.78
C LEU A 72 -28.80 0.62 -3.70
N ILE A 73 -28.92 1.53 -2.73
CA ILE A 73 -29.81 1.39 -1.56
C ILE A 73 -31.25 1.86 -1.83
N GLY A 74 -31.55 2.36 -3.06
CA GLY A 74 -32.84 3.02 -3.36
C GLY A 74 -34.01 2.12 -3.77
N ASP A 75 -33.79 0.85 -4.06
CA ASP A 75 -34.81 0.04 -4.73
C ASP A 75 -34.95 -1.37 -4.17
N GLN A 76 -35.68 -1.56 -3.12
CA GLN A 76 -36.35 -2.77 -2.62
C GLN A 76 -36.21 -3.05 -1.11
N LEU A 77 -37.28 -2.72 -0.43
CA LEU A 77 -37.38 -2.78 1.04
C LEU A 77 -37.53 -4.20 1.65
N GLN A 78 -37.43 -5.29 0.92
CA GLN A 78 -37.62 -6.66 1.44
C GLN A 78 -36.40 -7.61 1.32
N GLY A 79 -35.28 -7.14 0.75
CA GLY A 79 -34.01 -7.89 0.73
C GLY A 79 -32.87 -7.13 1.38
N GLN A 80 -33.16 -6.05 2.08
CA GLN A 80 -32.16 -5.07 2.53
C GLN A 80 -31.36 -5.51 3.74
N ASP A 81 -31.97 -6.16 4.70
CA ASP A 81 -31.30 -6.52 5.96
C ASP A 81 -30.14 -7.51 5.73
N ILE A 82 -30.31 -8.46 4.81
CA ILE A 82 -29.27 -9.46 4.49
C ILE A 82 -28.10 -8.79 3.74
N LYS A 83 -28.38 -7.94 2.75
CA LYS A 83 -27.33 -7.23 1.99
C LYS A 83 -26.57 -6.22 2.85
N GLN A 84 -27.26 -5.50 3.74
CA GLN A 84 -26.62 -4.58 4.68
C GLN A 84 -25.73 -5.33 5.68
N ALA A 85 -26.17 -6.47 6.18
CA ALA A 85 -25.36 -7.30 7.08
C ALA A 85 -24.12 -7.87 6.38
N GLU A 86 -24.22 -8.26 5.10
CA GLU A 86 -23.08 -8.73 4.31
C GLU A 86 -22.11 -7.59 4.00
N GLN A 87 -22.61 -6.41 3.63
CA GLN A 87 -21.76 -5.22 3.41
C GLN A 87 -21.06 -4.79 4.68
N GLN A 88 -21.77 -4.78 5.81
CA GLN A 88 -21.15 -4.44 7.09
C GLN A 88 -20.05 -5.42 7.48
N LYS A 89 -20.28 -6.73 7.30
CA LYS A 89 -19.23 -7.75 7.52
C LYS A 89 -18.02 -7.54 6.62
N ALA A 90 -18.22 -7.20 5.35
CA ALA A 90 -17.11 -6.91 4.42
C ALA A 90 -16.31 -5.68 4.86
N ILE A 91 -16.99 -4.61 5.29
CA ILE A 91 -16.35 -3.40 5.83
C ILE A 91 -15.55 -3.73 7.10
N ASP A 92 -16.12 -4.51 8.01
CA ASP A 92 -15.46 -4.87 9.27
C ASP A 92 -14.26 -5.78 9.02
N GLN A 93 -14.34 -6.68 8.05
CA GLN A 93 -13.21 -7.51 7.61
C GLN A 93 -12.08 -6.65 7.01
N GLN A 94 -12.40 -5.70 6.13
CA GLN A 94 -11.40 -4.79 5.57
C GLN A 94 -10.75 -3.92 6.65
N ARG A 95 -11.51 -3.40 7.60
CA ARG A 95 -10.97 -2.63 8.73
C ARG A 95 -10.03 -3.47 9.58
N ALA A 96 -10.40 -4.71 9.85
CA ALA A 96 -9.55 -5.63 10.62
C ALA A 96 -8.25 -5.94 9.87
N GLU A 97 -8.30 -6.09 8.54
CA GLU A 97 -7.11 -6.33 7.73
C GLU A 97 -6.17 -5.11 7.67
N ILE A 98 -6.73 -3.92 7.49
CA ILE A 98 -5.98 -2.65 7.56
C ILE A 98 -5.30 -2.50 8.93
N ALA A 99 -6.01 -2.80 10.02
CA ALA A 99 -5.44 -2.73 11.37
C ALA A 99 -4.28 -3.72 11.56
N LYS A 100 -4.39 -4.93 11.04
CA LYS A 100 -3.31 -5.92 11.05
C LYS A 100 -2.11 -5.47 10.22
N ASN A 101 -2.35 -4.92 9.02
CA ASN A 101 -1.29 -4.38 8.18
C ASN A 101 -0.56 -3.23 8.88
N GLN A 102 -1.30 -2.33 9.53
CA GLN A 102 -0.71 -1.22 10.26
C GLN A 102 0.14 -1.70 11.44
N ALA A 103 -0.35 -2.65 12.23
CA ALA A 103 0.41 -3.24 13.34
C ALA A 103 1.71 -3.89 12.86
N LEU A 104 1.64 -4.63 11.74
CA LEU A 104 2.81 -5.24 11.13
C LEU A 104 3.83 -4.19 10.65
N ILE A 105 3.37 -3.13 9.99
CA ILE A 105 4.21 -2.03 9.53
C ILE A 105 4.86 -1.31 10.71
N ASP A 106 4.11 -1.04 11.78
CA ASP A 106 4.62 -0.37 12.97
C ASP A 106 5.70 -1.21 13.68
N GLU A 107 5.52 -2.53 13.74
CA GLU A 107 6.53 -3.43 14.32
C GLU A 107 7.80 -3.49 13.46
N LEU A 108 7.67 -3.47 12.12
CA LEU A 108 8.80 -3.39 11.21
C LEU A 108 9.54 -2.05 11.35
N LYS A 109 8.82 -0.95 11.44
CA LYS A 109 9.40 0.40 11.62
C LYS A 109 10.16 0.55 12.93
N LYS A 110 9.70 -0.05 14.03
CA LYS A 110 10.45 -0.07 15.31
C LYS A 110 11.85 -0.68 15.18
N ARG A 111 12.06 -1.52 14.17
CA ARG A 111 13.34 -2.16 13.85
C ARG A 111 14.10 -1.48 12.71
N ASN A 112 13.69 -0.25 12.31
CA ASN A 112 14.24 0.46 11.17
C ASN A 112 14.16 -0.35 9.85
N ILE A 113 13.12 -1.17 9.70
CA ILE A 113 12.83 -1.91 8.48
C ILE A 113 11.78 -1.13 7.70
N GLU A 114 12.13 -0.73 6.48
CA GLU A 114 11.22 0.00 5.60
C GLU A 114 10.11 -0.93 5.10
N ALA A 115 8.87 -0.59 5.42
CA ALA A 115 7.68 -1.31 4.99
C ALA A 115 6.58 -0.34 4.58
N ARG A 116 5.80 -0.75 3.58
CA ARG A 116 4.66 0.01 3.08
C ARG A 116 3.47 -0.91 2.82
N GLU A 117 2.28 -0.38 2.97
CA GLU A 117 1.07 -1.04 2.54
C GLU A 117 0.88 -0.92 1.02
N THR A 118 0.45 -2.01 0.40
CA THR A 118 0.13 -2.09 -1.04
C THR A 118 -1.19 -2.84 -1.20
N SER A 119 -1.75 -2.86 -2.41
CA SER A 119 -2.95 -3.65 -2.73
C SER A 119 -2.77 -5.17 -2.52
N ARG A 120 -1.52 -5.65 -2.49
CA ARG A 120 -1.19 -7.07 -2.26
C ARG A 120 -1.00 -7.40 -0.78
N GLY A 121 -0.80 -6.42 0.08
CA GLY A 121 -0.48 -6.56 1.49
C GLY A 121 0.67 -5.67 1.91
N VAL A 122 1.45 -6.09 2.89
CA VAL A 122 2.61 -5.35 3.41
C VAL A 122 3.86 -5.73 2.63
N THR A 123 4.47 -4.74 1.98
CA THR A 123 5.74 -4.92 1.24
C THR A 123 6.90 -4.37 2.06
N VAL A 124 7.89 -5.24 2.31
CA VAL A 124 9.15 -4.91 2.96
C VAL A 124 10.25 -4.80 1.91
N ASN A 125 10.99 -3.69 1.91
CA ASN A 125 12.07 -3.45 0.96
C ASN A 125 13.44 -3.84 1.55
N LEU A 126 14.17 -4.70 0.83
CA LEU A 126 15.55 -5.06 1.10
C LEU A 126 16.45 -4.47 0.00
N PRO A 127 17.09 -3.31 0.25
CA PRO A 127 17.96 -2.67 -0.73
C PRO A 127 19.23 -3.50 -1.01
N ASN A 128 19.89 -3.18 -2.12
CA ASN A 128 21.10 -3.89 -2.58
C ASN A 128 22.22 -3.99 -1.54
N VAL A 129 22.32 -3.04 -0.62
CA VAL A 129 23.35 -3.05 0.46
C VAL A 129 23.22 -4.24 1.40
N ASN A 130 22.08 -4.95 1.40
CA ASN A 130 21.91 -6.20 2.16
C ASN A 130 22.55 -7.43 1.47
N PHE A 131 23.11 -7.27 0.27
CA PHE A 131 23.80 -8.32 -0.47
C PHE A 131 25.25 -7.95 -0.69
N GLN A 132 26.12 -8.97 -0.81
CA GLN A 132 27.49 -8.78 -1.22
C GLN A 132 27.53 -8.21 -2.66
N PHE A 133 28.59 -7.50 -2.98
CA PHE A 133 28.75 -6.90 -4.30
C PHE A 133 28.63 -7.97 -5.40
N ASP A 134 27.78 -7.70 -6.38
CA ASP A 134 27.52 -8.55 -7.55
C ASP A 134 27.16 -10.01 -7.18
N SER A 135 26.59 -10.23 -6.00
CA SER A 135 26.24 -11.55 -5.47
C SER A 135 24.77 -11.63 -5.04
N ALA A 136 24.32 -12.86 -4.85
CA ALA A 136 23.06 -13.18 -4.18
C ALA A 136 23.26 -13.50 -2.68
N ASP A 137 24.50 -13.49 -2.18
CA ASP A 137 24.79 -13.77 -0.79
C ASP A 137 24.43 -12.55 0.06
N LEU A 138 23.73 -12.79 1.16
CA LEU A 138 23.42 -11.75 2.13
C LEU A 138 24.67 -11.34 2.91
N THR A 139 24.82 -10.04 3.14
CA THR A 139 25.77 -9.51 4.13
C THR A 139 25.36 -9.96 5.54
N PRO A 140 26.24 -9.83 6.57
CA PRO A 140 25.83 -10.04 7.95
C PRO A 140 24.58 -9.22 8.32
N ASP A 141 24.58 -7.92 8.03
CA ASP A 141 23.43 -7.03 8.29
C ASP A 141 22.18 -7.45 7.51
N GLY A 142 22.36 -7.93 6.27
CA GLY A 142 21.26 -8.47 5.45
C GLY A 142 20.64 -9.72 6.08
N ARG A 143 21.47 -10.64 6.62
CA ARG A 143 20.98 -11.83 7.34
C ARG A 143 20.22 -11.44 8.60
N ASP A 144 20.75 -10.51 9.39
CA ASP A 144 20.10 -10.04 10.61
C ASP A 144 18.76 -9.37 10.29
N ARG A 145 18.69 -8.60 9.21
CA ARG A 145 17.44 -7.98 8.75
C ARG A 145 16.41 -9.01 8.34
N VAL A 146 16.78 -10.02 7.54
CA VAL A 146 15.86 -11.10 7.14
C VAL A 146 15.41 -11.91 8.35
N ASN A 147 16.29 -12.16 9.32
CA ASN A 147 15.94 -12.82 10.58
C ASN A 147 14.92 -12.02 11.39
N GLN A 148 15.09 -10.70 11.49
CA GLN A 148 14.12 -9.82 12.15
C GLN A 148 12.76 -9.85 11.45
N ILE A 149 12.74 -9.80 10.11
CA ILE A 149 11.50 -9.91 9.32
C ILE A 149 10.80 -11.25 9.60
N ALA A 150 11.54 -12.37 9.56
CA ALA A 150 11.00 -13.69 9.85
C ALA A 150 10.36 -13.78 11.24
N ASN A 151 11.04 -13.25 12.27
CA ASN A 151 10.53 -13.22 13.64
C ASN A 151 9.26 -12.39 13.78
N ILE A 152 9.16 -11.26 13.09
CA ILE A 152 7.95 -10.42 13.09
C ILE A 152 6.83 -11.16 12.37
N MET A 153 7.08 -11.74 11.21
CA MET A 153 6.08 -12.50 10.45
C MET A 153 5.50 -13.67 11.21
N GLN A 154 6.31 -14.38 12.01
CA GLN A 154 5.82 -15.49 12.83
C GLN A 154 4.88 -15.04 13.93
N ARG A 155 5.05 -13.84 14.46
CA ARG A 155 4.18 -13.29 15.52
C ARG A 155 2.95 -12.62 14.95
N GLU A 156 3.14 -11.73 13.98
CA GLU A 156 2.10 -10.82 13.51
C GLU A 156 1.33 -11.34 12.28
N ALA A 157 1.95 -12.26 11.51
CA ALA A 157 1.38 -12.77 10.26
C ALA A 157 1.63 -14.29 10.07
N PRO A 158 1.33 -15.16 11.08
CA PRO A 158 1.76 -16.57 11.06
C PRO A 158 1.16 -17.40 9.93
N ASN A 159 0.04 -16.99 9.35
CA ASN A 159 -0.68 -17.75 8.33
C ASN A 159 -0.71 -17.07 6.94
N ARG A 160 -0.12 -15.89 6.80
CA ARG A 160 -0.15 -15.14 5.53
C ARG A 160 0.84 -15.70 4.52
N LYS A 161 0.47 -15.71 3.25
CA LYS A 161 1.39 -16.05 2.15
C LYS A 161 2.45 -14.99 2.00
N VAL A 162 3.58 -15.39 1.46
CA VAL A 162 4.74 -14.52 1.26
C VAL A 162 5.25 -14.68 -0.14
N THR A 163 5.35 -13.59 -0.87
CA THR A 163 6.00 -13.55 -2.18
C THR A 163 7.28 -12.72 -2.07
N VAL A 164 8.40 -13.31 -2.49
CA VAL A 164 9.71 -12.65 -2.54
C VAL A 164 10.05 -12.32 -3.98
N GLU A 165 10.20 -11.04 -4.29
CA GLU A 165 10.45 -10.54 -5.64
C GLU A 165 11.82 -9.86 -5.73
N GLY A 166 12.68 -10.39 -6.61
CA GLY A 166 13.98 -9.77 -6.89
C GLY A 166 13.91 -8.83 -8.07
N HIS A 167 14.54 -7.66 -7.94
CA HIS A 167 14.57 -6.62 -8.96
C HIS A 167 16.00 -6.18 -9.25
N ALA A 168 16.22 -5.70 -10.48
CA ALA A 168 17.48 -5.16 -10.93
C ALA A 168 17.28 -3.80 -11.62
N SER A 169 18.34 -2.99 -11.68
CA SER A 169 18.34 -1.78 -12.50
C SER A 169 18.63 -2.13 -13.96
N ARG A 170 18.14 -1.32 -14.89
CA ARG A 170 18.51 -1.39 -16.30
C ARG A 170 19.65 -0.42 -16.56
N GLU A 171 20.79 -0.94 -16.98
CA GLU A 171 21.94 -0.16 -17.44
C GLU A 171 22.16 -0.34 -18.94
N SER A 172 21.98 -1.57 -19.43
CA SER A 172 22.03 -1.88 -20.86
C SER A 172 21.17 -3.11 -21.18
N ALA A 173 20.76 -3.23 -22.43
CA ALA A 173 20.02 -4.41 -22.91
C ALA A 173 20.89 -5.71 -22.88
N ALA A 174 22.21 -5.58 -22.99
CA ALA A 174 23.13 -6.71 -22.97
C ALA A 174 23.15 -7.44 -21.60
N GLN A 175 22.76 -6.76 -20.53
CA GLN A 175 22.79 -7.31 -19.17
C GLN A 175 21.44 -7.94 -18.74
N GLU A 176 20.41 -7.91 -19.57
CA GLU A 176 19.05 -8.33 -19.17
C GLU A 176 19.01 -9.77 -18.65
N ALA A 177 19.62 -10.72 -19.38
CA ALA A 177 19.67 -12.10 -18.96
C ALA A 177 20.47 -12.32 -17.66
N TYR A 178 21.51 -11.55 -17.46
CA TYR A 178 22.28 -11.54 -16.21
C TYR A 178 21.46 -11.00 -15.05
N ASN A 179 20.83 -9.84 -15.23
CA ASN A 179 19.98 -9.18 -14.24
C ASN A 179 18.79 -10.07 -13.85
N GLN A 180 18.19 -10.75 -14.82
CA GLN A 180 17.12 -11.71 -14.55
C GLN A 180 17.61 -12.83 -13.62
N ARG A 181 18.71 -13.50 -13.94
CA ARG A 181 19.28 -14.57 -13.11
C ARG A 181 19.75 -14.09 -11.74
N LEU A 182 20.35 -12.91 -11.64
CA LEU A 182 20.79 -12.34 -10.36
C LEU A 182 19.58 -12.02 -9.45
N SER A 183 18.53 -11.43 -10.01
CA SER A 183 17.30 -11.13 -9.27
C SER A 183 16.60 -12.41 -8.77
N GLU A 184 16.56 -13.47 -9.59
CA GLU A 184 16.03 -14.79 -9.19
C GLU A 184 16.82 -15.39 -8.02
N ARG A 185 18.15 -15.42 -8.13
CA ARG A 185 19.01 -15.95 -7.07
C ARG A 185 18.85 -15.15 -5.76
N ARG A 186 18.77 -13.82 -5.83
CA ARG A 186 18.57 -12.97 -4.65
C ARG A 186 17.23 -13.24 -3.98
N ALA A 187 16.16 -13.32 -4.76
CA ALA A 187 14.84 -13.68 -4.23
C ALA A 187 14.84 -15.05 -3.57
N SER A 188 15.46 -16.05 -4.22
CA SER A 188 15.61 -17.41 -3.67
C SER A 188 16.42 -17.43 -2.37
N THR A 189 17.52 -16.68 -2.29
CA THR A 189 18.34 -16.57 -1.06
C THR A 189 17.54 -16.00 0.10
N VAL A 190 16.76 -14.95 -0.13
CA VAL A 190 15.90 -14.36 0.91
C VAL A 190 14.79 -15.34 1.32
N ALA A 191 14.13 -15.99 0.37
CA ALA A 191 13.09 -17.00 0.64
C ALA A 191 13.62 -18.14 1.50
N GLN A 192 14.76 -18.73 1.14
CA GLN A 192 15.44 -19.78 1.92
C GLN A 192 15.89 -19.28 3.30
N SER A 193 16.28 -18.01 3.40
CA SER A 193 16.66 -17.44 4.70
C SER A 193 15.43 -17.25 5.60
N LEU A 194 14.30 -16.83 5.07
CA LEU A 194 13.03 -16.77 5.80
C LEU A 194 12.62 -18.16 6.29
N GLU A 195 12.69 -19.17 5.45
CA GLU A 195 12.38 -20.56 5.79
C GLU A 195 13.28 -21.10 6.91
N ARG A 196 14.60 -20.92 6.79
CA ARG A 196 15.57 -21.30 7.85
C ARG A 196 15.31 -20.62 9.18
N ASN A 197 14.72 -19.42 9.16
CA ASN A 197 14.32 -18.67 10.33
C ASN A 197 12.87 -18.97 10.77
N GLY A 198 12.30 -20.10 10.33
CA GLY A 198 11.04 -20.65 10.87
C GLY A 198 9.76 -20.19 10.18
N VAL A 199 9.85 -19.46 9.06
CA VAL A 199 8.67 -19.20 8.22
C VAL A 199 8.34 -20.45 7.42
N ASN A 200 7.10 -20.93 7.46
CA ASN A 200 6.70 -22.14 6.75
C ASN A 200 6.96 -22.00 5.24
N GLY A 201 7.83 -22.84 4.68
CA GLY A 201 8.21 -22.82 3.26
C GLY A 201 7.04 -23.03 2.30
N GLY A 202 6.01 -23.78 2.71
CA GLY A 202 4.81 -24.01 1.88
C GLY A 202 3.97 -22.74 1.60
N ARG A 203 4.24 -21.64 2.30
CA ARG A 203 3.60 -20.34 2.05
C ARG A 203 4.53 -19.30 1.42
N ILE A 204 5.78 -19.66 1.15
CA ILE A 204 6.77 -18.77 0.53
C ILE A 204 6.86 -19.08 -0.96
N SER A 205 6.73 -18.08 -1.79
CA SER A 205 7.06 -18.10 -3.21
C SER A 205 8.17 -17.10 -3.51
N SER A 206 9.02 -17.39 -4.49
CA SER A 206 10.07 -16.46 -4.90
C SER A 206 10.16 -16.38 -6.42
N GLN A 207 10.41 -15.15 -6.93
CA GLN A 207 10.61 -14.92 -8.36
C GLN A 207 11.57 -13.76 -8.61
N GLY A 208 12.30 -13.82 -9.71
CA GLY A 208 13.08 -12.69 -10.22
C GLY A 208 12.30 -11.95 -11.29
N LEU A 209 12.21 -10.66 -11.15
CA LEU A 209 11.56 -9.77 -12.12
C LEU A 209 12.59 -9.03 -13.01
N GLY A 210 13.88 -9.17 -12.71
CA GLY A 210 14.91 -8.47 -13.49
C GLY A 210 14.64 -6.98 -13.52
N THR A 211 14.66 -6.40 -14.72
CA THR A 211 14.44 -4.96 -14.93
C THR A 211 13.00 -4.57 -15.26
N ARG A 212 12.06 -5.52 -15.20
CA ARG A 212 10.68 -5.35 -15.71
C ARG A 212 9.76 -4.50 -14.81
N ALA A 213 10.11 -4.32 -13.54
CA ALA A 213 9.27 -3.60 -12.58
C ALA A 213 10.08 -2.52 -11.85
N PRO A 214 10.51 -1.45 -12.54
CA PRO A 214 11.23 -0.34 -11.91
C PRO A 214 10.28 0.50 -11.05
N ILE A 215 10.79 0.99 -9.91
CA ILE A 215 10.07 1.95 -9.04
C ILE A 215 10.62 3.37 -9.16
N ALA A 216 11.76 3.54 -9.85
CA ALA A 216 12.39 4.82 -10.10
C ALA A 216 13.03 4.82 -11.49
N SER A 217 13.40 6.02 -12.01
CA SER A 217 14.09 6.13 -13.29
C SER A 217 15.45 5.41 -13.27
N ASN A 218 15.76 4.67 -14.34
CA ASN A 218 17.07 4.08 -14.53
C ASN A 218 18.13 5.06 -15.06
N ASP A 219 17.76 6.30 -15.37
CA ASP A 219 18.68 7.30 -15.92
C ASP A 219 19.62 7.88 -14.84
N SER A 220 19.16 7.91 -13.58
CA SER A 220 19.96 8.36 -12.45
C SER A 220 20.50 7.20 -11.62
N GLU A 221 21.69 7.38 -11.01
CA GLU A 221 22.24 6.35 -10.12
C GLU A 221 21.36 6.13 -8.88
N ASP A 222 20.75 7.19 -8.35
CA ASP A 222 19.81 7.08 -7.23
C ASP A 222 18.59 6.23 -7.58
N GLY A 223 18.03 6.40 -8.77
CA GLY A 223 16.92 5.57 -9.23
C GLY A 223 17.35 4.13 -9.49
N ARG A 224 18.53 3.91 -10.09
CA ARG A 224 19.08 2.55 -10.24
C ARG A 224 19.28 1.86 -8.89
N ARG A 225 19.78 2.57 -7.87
CA ARG A 225 19.91 2.01 -6.51
C ARG A 225 18.56 1.58 -5.92
N GLN A 226 17.51 2.37 -6.13
CA GLN A 226 16.15 2.03 -5.69
C GLN A 226 15.61 0.81 -6.44
N ASN A 227 15.93 0.66 -7.71
CA ASN A 227 15.51 -0.48 -8.52
C ASN A 227 16.25 -1.78 -8.15
N ARG A 228 17.49 -1.72 -7.67
CA ARG A 228 18.27 -2.89 -7.20
C ARG A 228 17.83 -3.27 -5.77
N ARG A 229 16.77 -4.05 -5.67
CA ARG A 229 16.14 -4.43 -4.40
C ARG A 229 15.57 -5.84 -4.42
N VAL A 230 15.24 -6.36 -3.25
CA VAL A 230 14.33 -7.50 -3.09
C VAL A 230 13.14 -7.02 -2.25
N GLU A 231 11.94 -7.31 -2.71
CA GLU A 231 10.71 -7.05 -1.98
C GLU A 231 10.21 -8.35 -1.33
N VAL A 232 9.90 -8.30 -0.04
CA VAL A 232 9.19 -9.37 0.68
C VAL A 232 7.76 -8.88 0.87
N ILE A 233 6.81 -9.52 0.20
CA ILE A 233 5.40 -9.13 0.18
C ILE A 233 4.65 -10.11 1.06
N ILE A 234 4.11 -9.63 2.16
CA ILE A 234 3.29 -10.38 3.11
C ILE A 234 1.84 -10.13 2.70
N GLU A 235 1.24 -11.11 2.02
CA GLU A 235 -0.05 -10.97 1.35
C GLU A 235 -1.22 -10.85 2.34
N ASN A 236 -2.28 -10.18 1.91
CA ASN A 236 -3.52 -10.04 2.70
C ASN A 236 -4.24 -11.39 2.85
#